data_065056e733cd71b27d1a6bb87c8dec11
#
_entry.id   065056e733cd71b27d1a6bb87c8dec11
#
_cell.length_a   1.000
_cell.length_b   1.000
_cell.length_c   1.000
_cell.angle_alpha   90.00
_cell.angle_beta   90.00
_cell.angle_gamma   90.00
#
_symmetry.space_group_name_H-M   'P 1'
#
loop_
_entity.id
_entity.type
_entity.pdbx_description
1 polymer ?
#
loop_
_entity_poly.entity_id
_entity_poly.type
_entity_poly.pdbx_seq_one_letter_code
_entity_poly.pdbx_strand_id
1 'polypeptide(L)'
;FISEGFGMTETCPVTHMNPFNGKQKVGSIGLPAPDTLARIVDLDDGVTDMPIGKPGELIVKGPQVMKGYKGMPEETANVLKDGWMYTGDIATMDEDGYFYIVDRKKDMIISGGYNVYPRDIDEIYYTNPKVQEACSIGIPDAKRGENVKLFIVLKEGQTATAEEMIEYGKGHLAAYKLPTEVEFRKELPKST
;
A
#
# COMPACT_ATOMS: atom_id res chain seq x y z
N PHE A 1 16.95 17.56 9.78
CA PHE A 1 15.48 17.56 9.84
C PHE A 1 14.94 16.81 8.62
N ILE A 2 14.11 15.80 8.83
CA ILE A 2 13.43 15.04 7.78
C ILE A 2 11.94 15.20 8.01
N SER A 3 11.19 15.54 6.94
CA SER A 3 9.73 15.57 6.97
C SER A 3 9.20 14.61 5.91
N GLU A 4 8.32 13.71 6.34
CA GLU A 4 7.66 12.78 5.45
C GLU A 4 6.49 13.47 4.74
N GLY A 5 6.28 13.10 3.50
CA GLY A 5 5.20 13.62 2.67
C GLY A 5 4.82 12.64 1.57
N PHE A 6 3.75 12.95 0.86
CA PHE A 6 3.24 12.14 -0.24
C PHE A 6 2.85 13.02 -1.42
N GLY A 7 3.09 12.49 -2.59
CA GLY A 7 2.66 13.10 -3.84
C GLY A 7 2.97 12.19 -5.00
N MET A 8 2.50 12.59 -6.17
CA MET A 8 2.64 11.86 -7.41
C MET A 8 2.76 12.83 -8.58
N THR A 9 3.22 12.36 -9.72
CA THR A 9 3.39 13.19 -10.92
C THR A 9 2.09 13.90 -11.29
N GLU A 10 0.97 13.22 -11.13
CA GLU A 10 -0.38 13.67 -11.43
C GLU A 10 -0.87 14.77 -10.50
N THR A 11 -0.15 15.07 -9.43
CA THR A 11 -0.50 16.10 -8.43
C THR A 11 0.57 17.19 -8.27
N CYS A 12 1.56 17.30 -9.14
CA CYS A 12 2.55 18.36 -9.31
C CYS A 12 3.30 18.86 -8.05
N PRO A 13 4.02 18.06 -7.29
CA PRO A 13 3.85 16.65 -6.96
C PRO A 13 3.12 16.41 -5.63
N VAL A 14 3.13 17.39 -4.66
CA VAL A 14 2.79 17.18 -3.25
C VAL A 14 1.30 17.34 -2.96
N THR A 15 0.72 16.37 -2.26
CA THR A 15 -0.65 16.45 -1.74
C THR A 15 -0.71 16.43 -0.21
N HIS A 16 0.25 15.76 0.44
CA HIS A 16 0.31 15.66 1.90
C HIS A 16 1.73 15.88 2.39
N MET A 17 1.87 16.44 3.59
CA MET A 17 3.16 16.57 4.24
C MET A 17 3.01 16.69 5.76
N ASN A 18 3.98 16.19 6.50
CA ASN A 18 4.08 16.45 7.92
C ASN A 18 4.42 17.94 8.15
N PRO A 19 3.75 18.62 9.11
CA PRO A 19 4.00 20.02 9.39
C PRO A 19 5.44 20.30 9.78
N PHE A 20 6.08 21.33 9.23
CA PHE A 20 7.42 21.77 9.65
C PHE A 20 7.44 22.30 11.09
N ASN A 21 6.39 23.01 11.47
CA ASN A 21 6.17 23.54 12.80
C ASN A 21 4.88 22.94 13.36
N GLY A 22 5.01 21.91 14.21
CA GLY A 22 3.86 21.24 14.79
C GLY A 22 4.14 19.78 15.12
N LYS A 23 3.08 19.03 15.37
CA LYS A 23 3.16 17.60 15.65
C LYS A 23 3.53 16.86 14.37
N GLN A 24 4.62 16.12 14.39
CA GLN A 24 4.99 15.19 13.32
C GLN A 24 4.67 13.76 13.75
N LYS A 25 4.16 12.96 12.85
CA LYS A 25 3.88 11.55 13.08
C LYS A 25 4.70 10.71 12.09
N VAL A 26 5.74 10.08 12.61
CA VAL A 26 6.62 9.20 11.84
C VAL A 26 5.79 8.06 11.21
N GLY A 27 6.04 7.75 9.94
CA GLY A 27 5.30 6.76 9.16
C GLY A 27 4.00 7.29 8.55
N SER A 28 3.56 8.52 8.90
CA SER A 28 2.46 9.17 8.22
C SER A 28 2.95 9.97 7.01
N ILE A 29 2.10 10.11 6.01
CA ILE A 29 2.32 11.05 4.91
C ILE A 29 1.95 12.50 5.31
N GLY A 30 1.46 12.71 6.52
CA GLY A 30 1.11 14.01 7.07
C GLY A 30 -0.34 14.43 6.83
N LEU A 31 -0.54 15.74 6.82
CA LEU A 31 -1.82 16.42 6.59
C LEU A 31 -1.93 16.86 5.12
N PRO A 32 -3.14 17.03 4.58
CA PRO A 32 -3.32 17.60 3.24
C PRO A 32 -2.65 18.97 3.14
N ALA A 33 -2.00 19.23 1.99
CA ALA A 33 -1.43 20.54 1.67
C ALA A 33 -2.51 21.62 1.60
N PRO A 34 -2.18 22.91 1.71
CA PRO A 34 -3.14 24.00 1.53
C PRO A 34 -3.96 23.85 0.24
N ASP A 35 -5.25 24.16 0.31
CA ASP A 35 -6.23 24.05 -0.79
C ASP A 35 -6.41 22.63 -1.35
N THR A 36 -5.93 21.61 -0.62
CA THR A 36 -6.10 20.20 -0.98
C THR A 36 -7.17 19.57 -0.10
N LEU A 37 -8.18 18.98 -0.73
CA LEU A 37 -9.14 18.09 -0.07
C LEU A 37 -8.68 16.65 -0.25
N ALA A 38 -8.77 15.87 0.81
CA ALA A 38 -8.45 14.44 0.79
C ALA A 38 -9.55 13.64 1.48
N ARG A 39 -9.86 12.46 0.96
CA ARG A 39 -10.83 11.52 1.52
C ARG A 39 -10.28 10.11 1.40
N ILE A 40 -10.70 9.25 2.32
CA ILE A 40 -10.53 7.80 2.20
C ILE A 40 -11.89 7.24 1.84
N VAL A 41 -12.00 6.59 0.69
CA VAL A 41 -13.27 6.05 0.20
C VAL A 41 -13.25 4.54 0.11
N ASP A 42 -14.42 3.94 0.19
CA ASP A 42 -14.59 2.49 0.09
C ASP A 42 -14.03 1.95 -1.24
N LEU A 43 -13.42 0.76 -1.18
CA LEU A 43 -12.72 0.17 -2.33
C LEU A 43 -13.68 -0.38 -3.39
N ASP A 44 -14.92 -0.73 -3.00
CA ASP A 44 -15.91 -1.34 -3.88
C ASP A 44 -16.73 -0.28 -4.62
N ASP A 45 -17.29 0.70 -3.89
CA ASP A 45 -18.14 1.74 -4.50
C ASP A 45 -17.36 3.00 -4.92
N GLY A 46 -16.19 3.24 -4.31
CA GLY A 46 -15.32 4.38 -4.60
C GLY A 46 -15.90 5.74 -4.19
N VAL A 47 -16.97 5.81 -3.43
CA VAL A 47 -17.65 7.07 -3.06
C VAL A 47 -17.98 7.21 -1.57
N THR A 48 -18.27 6.12 -0.88
CA THR A 48 -18.60 6.13 0.56
C THR A 48 -17.35 6.42 1.38
N ASP A 49 -17.41 7.42 2.27
CA ASP A 49 -16.30 7.73 3.18
C ASP A 49 -16.06 6.59 4.16
N MET A 50 -14.80 6.20 4.30
CA MET A 50 -14.41 5.20 5.29
C MET A 50 -14.34 5.81 6.69
N PRO A 51 -14.74 5.06 7.72
CA PRO A 51 -14.54 5.48 9.11
C PRO A 51 -13.04 5.67 9.42
N ILE A 52 -12.74 6.56 10.39
CA ILE A 52 -11.39 6.78 10.89
C ILE A 52 -10.72 5.45 11.25
N GLY A 53 -9.47 5.29 10.83
CA GLY A 53 -8.66 4.09 11.03
C GLY A 53 -9.00 2.91 10.13
N LYS A 54 -10.00 3.02 9.24
CA LYS A 54 -10.32 1.97 8.27
C LYS A 54 -9.64 2.25 6.92
N PRO A 55 -9.06 1.22 6.29
CA PRO A 55 -8.42 1.38 5.00
C PRO A 55 -9.45 1.57 3.88
N GLY A 56 -9.09 2.40 2.90
CA GLY A 56 -9.84 2.66 1.68
C GLY A 56 -8.95 3.35 0.67
N GLU A 57 -9.46 3.67 -0.51
CA GLU A 57 -8.71 4.39 -1.52
C GLU A 57 -8.57 5.86 -1.15
N LEU A 58 -7.34 6.37 -1.18
CA LEU A 58 -7.07 7.80 -1.03
C LEU A 58 -7.50 8.50 -2.32
N ILE A 59 -8.41 9.46 -2.19
CA ILE A 59 -8.77 10.37 -3.28
C ILE A 59 -8.46 11.81 -2.89
N VAL A 60 -7.99 12.59 -3.85
CA VAL A 60 -7.57 13.98 -3.62
C VAL A 60 -8.20 14.93 -4.62
N LYS A 61 -8.45 16.17 -4.19
CA LYS A 61 -8.91 17.25 -5.04
C LYS A 61 -8.20 18.53 -4.66
N GLY A 62 -7.63 19.23 -5.63
CA GLY A 62 -6.90 20.45 -5.38
C GLY A 62 -6.39 21.09 -6.68
N PRO A 63 -5.85 22.32 -6.60
CA PRO A 63 -5.40 23.06 -7.77
C PRO A 63 -4.19 22.41 -8.46
N GLN A 64 -3.43 21.57 -7.75
CA GLN A 64 -2.26 20.85 -8.26
C GLN A 64 -2.60 19.57 -9.02
N VAL A 65 -3.86 19.10 -8.97
CA VAL A 65 -4.28 17.91 -9.71
C VAL A 65 -4.22 18.16 -11.21
N MET A 66 -3.63 17.24 -11.95
CA MET A 66 -3.48 17.30 -13.40
C MET A 66 -4.82 17.47 -14.12
N LYS A 67 -4.79 17.99 -15.34
CA LYS A 67 -5.98 18.07 -16.22
C LYS A 67 -6.30 16.73 -16.90
N GLY A 68 -5.35 15.82 -16.95
CA GLY A 68 -5.47 14.49 -17.55
C GLY A 68 -4.20 14.05 -18.26
N TYR A 69 -4.19 12.80 -18.70
CA TYR A 69 -3.13 12.21 -19.50
C TYR A 69 -3.25 12.65 -20.95
N LYS A 70 -2.16 13.19 -21.53
CA LYS A 70 -2.16 13.69 -22.90
C LYS A 70 -2.46 12.60 -23.91
N GLY A 71 -3.55 12.77 -24.66
CA GLY A 71 -3.97 11.81 -25.68
C GLY A 71 -4.57 10.51 -25.15
N MET A 72 -4.88 10.42 -23.84
CA MET A 72 -5.40 9.23 -23.18
C MET A 72 -6.67 9.57 -22.37
N PRO A 73 -7.79 9.84 -23.04
CA PRO A 73 -9.02 10.26 -22.38
C PRO A 73 -9.66 9.18 -21.51
N GLU A 74 -9.55 7.91 -21.91
CA GLU A 74 -10.10 6.78 -21.16
C GLU A 74 -9.36 6.59 -19.83
N GLU A 75 -8.03 6.58 -19.86
CA GLU A 75 -7.20 6.50 -18.65
C GLU A 75 -7.42 7.72 -17.75
N THR A 76 -7.62 8.89 -18.34
CA THR A 76 -7.97 10.10 -17.59
C THR A 76 -9.30 9.92 -16.85
N ALA A 77 -10.34 9.44 -17.54
CA ALA A 77 -11.66 9.20 -16.96
C ALA A 77 -11.64 8.11 -15.87
N ASN A 78 -10.72 7.16 -15.94
CA ASN A 78 -10.55 6.13 -14.92
C ASN A 78 -10.06 6.70 -13.59
N VAL A 79 -9.20 7.73 -13.62
CA VAL A 79 -8.57 8.31 -12.42
C VAL A 79 -9.15 9.66 -12.00
N LEU A 80 -9.79 10.41 -12.90
CA LEU A 80 -10.41 11.70 -12.59
C LEU A 80 -11.94 11.59 -12.70
N LYS A 81 -12.63 11.67 -11.56
CA LYS A 81 -14.09 11.55 -11.46
C LYS A 81 -14.62 12.71 -10.61
N ASP A 82 -15.53 13.52 -11.14
CA ASP A 82 -16.18 14.63 -10.42
C ASP A 82 -15.20 15.61 -9.75
N GLY A 83 -14.04 15.78 -10.38
CA GLY A 83 -12.97 16.64 -9.89
C GLY A 83 -12.11 16.04 -8.77
N TRP A 84 -12.33 14.78 -8.45
CA TRP A 84 -11.47 13.98 -7.56
C TRP A 84 -10.52 13.12 -8.36
N MET A 85 -9.29 13.06 -7.91
CA MET A 85 -8.29 12.13 -8.41
C MET A 85 -8.22 10.90 -7.51
N TYR A 86 -8.43 9.74 -8.09
CA TYR A 86 -8.28 8.43 -7.49
C TYR A 86 -6.82 8.03 -7.61
N THR A 87 -6.12 7.99 -6.47
CA THR A 87 -4.66 7.83 -6.48
C THR A 87 -4.22 6.41 -6.79
N GLY A 88 -5.11 5.42 -6.57
CA GLY A 88 -4.75 4.01 -6.61
C GLY A 88 -3.96 3.54 -5.38
N ASP A 89 -3.78 4.41 -4.37
CA ASP A 89 -3.14 4.07 -3.12
C ASP A 89 -4.20 3.85 -2.03
N ILE A 90 -4.02 2.80 -1.24
CA ILE A 90 -4.87 2.50 -0.09
C ILE A 90 -4.25 3.20 1.12
N ALA A 91 -5.08 3.92 1.86
CA ALA A 91 -4.64 4.66 3.02
C ALA A 91 -5.65 4.57 4.18
N THR A 92 -5.20 4.97 5.37
CA THR A 92 -6.04 5.23 6.54
C THR A 92 -5.83 6.65 7.00
N MET A 93 -6.79 7.18 7.77
CA MET A 93 -6.68 8.48 8.44
C MET A 93 -6.89 8.28 9.93
N ASP A 94 -6.08 8.94 10.76
CA ASP A 94 -6.28 8.92 12.21
C ASP A 94 -7.17 10.08 12.72
N GLU A 95 -7.44 10.10 14.03
CA GLU A 95 -8.29 11.09 14.69
C GLU A 95 -7.73 12.53 14.62
N ASP A 96 -6.42 12.68 14.44
CA ASP A 96 -5.76 13.97 14.27
C ASP A 96 -5.75 14.44 12.79
N GLY A 97 -6.29 13.64 11.86
CA GLY A 97 -6.35 13.93 10.43
C GLY A 97 -5.08 13.61 9.66
N TYR A 98 -4.16 12.84 10.23
CA TYR A 98 -2.95 12.36 9.53
C TYR A 98 -3.27 11.11 8.72
N PHE A 99 -2.72 11.06 7.51
CA PHE A 99 -2.90 9.96 6.58
C PHE A 99 -1.70 9.03 6.60
N TYR A 100 -1.97 7.73 6.39
CA TYR A 100 -0.97 6.65 6.36
C TYR A 100 -1.21 5.79 5.13
N ILE A 101 -0.20 5.63 4.27
CA ILE A 101 -0.28 4.70 3.14
C ILE A 101 -0.16 3.27 3.67
N VAL A 102 -1.14 2.46 3.32
CA VAL A 102 -1.18 1.02 3.64
C VAL A 102 -0.54 0.23 2.53
N ASP A 103 -1.04 0.39 1.28
CA ASP A 103 -0.56 -0.34 0.11
C ASP A 103 -1.07 0.29 -1.19
N ARG A 104 -0.82 -0.35 -2.33
CA ARG A 104 -1.42 0.00 -3.62
C ARG A 104 -2.63 -0.87 -3.90
N LYS A 105 -3.69 -0.26 -4.42
CA LYS A 105 -4.94 -0.95 -4.77
C LYS A 105 -4.72 -2.09 -5.77
N LYS A 106 -3.84 -1.88 -6.76
CA LYS A 106 -3.51 -2.87 -7.79
C LYS A 106 -2.70 -4.07 -7.28
N ASP A 107 -1.99 -3.90 -6.16
CA ASP A 107 -1.12 -4.91 -5.58
C ASP A 107 -1.82 -5.69 -4.45
N MET A 108 -3.01 -5.22 -4.03
CA MET A 108 -3.85 -5.86 -3.02
C MET A 108 -4.27 -7.27 -3.47
N ILE A 109 -4.10 -8.24 -2.60
CA ILE A 109 -4.44 -9.64 -2.84
C ILE A 109 -5.84 -9.92 -2.27
N ILE A 110 -6.71 -10.53 -3.05
CA ILE A 110 -8.07 -10.90 -2.61
C ILE A 110 -8.09 -12.40 -2.30
N SER A 111 -7.88 -12.74 -1.04
CA SER A 111 -7.77 -14.13 -0.59
C SER A 111 -8.97 -14.55 0.26
N GLY A 112 -9.84 -15.39 -0.29
CA GLY A 112 -11.01 -15.91 0.41
C GLY A 112 -12.00 -14.82 0.85
N GLY A 113 -12.11 -13.73 0.08
CA GLY A 113 -12.96 -12.57 0.38
C GLY A 113 -12.33 -11.55 1.34
N TYR A 114 -11.07 -11.74 1.72
CA TYR A 114 -10.32 -10.79 2.54
C TYR A 114 -9.34 -9.97 1.69
N ASN A 115 -9.29 -8.67 1.97
CA ASN A 115 -8.24 -7.80 1.43
C ASN A 115 -6.95 -8.03 2.20
N VAL A 116 -5.94 -8.51 1.52
CA VAL A 116 -4.61 -8.77 2.05
C VAL A 116 -3.64 -7.79 1.41
N TYR A 117 -2.94 -7.05 2.23
CA TYR A 117 -1.96 -6.06 1.80
C TYR A 117 -0.57 -6.69 1.83
N PRO A 118 0.10 -6.83 0.66
CA PRO A 118 1.47 -7.37 0.58
C PRO A 118 2.44 -6.74 1.55
N ARG A 119 2.39 -5.42 1.71
CA ARG A 119 3.26 -4.69 2.61
C ARG A 119 3.18 -5.16 4.06
N ASP A 120 1.98 -5.47 4.58
CA ASP A 120 1.81 -5.99 5.94
C ASP A 120 2.57 -7.32 6.15
N ILE A 121 2.60 -8.14 5.10
CA ILE A 121 3.30 -9.43 5.12
C ILE A 121 4.81 -9.19 5.03
N ASP A 122 5.23 -8.40 4.07
CA ASP A 122 6.64 -8.12 3.81
C ASP A 122 7.32 -7.50 5.04
N GLU A 123 6.68 -6.53 5.70
CA GLU A 123 7.19 -5.90 6.94
C GLU A 123 7.42 -6.93 8.05
N ILE A 124 6.54 -7.93 8.22
CA ILE A 124 6.73 -9.02 9.18
C ILE A 124 7.97 -9.84 8.82
N TYR A 125 8.13 -10.23 7.55
CA TYR A 125 9.28 -11.03 7.16
C TYR A 125 10.60 -10.25 7.20
N TYR A 126 10.60 -8.93 7.03
CA TYR A 126 11.78 -8.09 7.28
C TYR A 126 12.26 -8.11 8.74
N THR A 127 11.39 -8.44 9.70
CA THR A 127 11.81 -8.61 11.11
C THR A 127 12.51 -9.94 11.37
N ASN A 128 12.45 -10.91 10.44
CA ASN A 128 13.14 -12.17 10.58
C ASN A 128 14.66 -11.98 10.39
N PRO A 129 15.51 -12.43 11.36
CA PRO A 129 16.95 -12.19 11.31
C PRO A 129 17.67 -12.80 10.11
N LYS A 130 17.09 -13.84 9.47
CA LYS A 130 17.66 -14.52 8.30
C LYS A 130 17.31 -13.81 6.98
N VAL A 131 16.28 -12.94 6.95
CA VAL A 131 15.74 -12.34 5.73
C VAL A 131 16.43 -11.02 5.43
N GLN A 132 16.85 -10.86 4.17
CA GLN A 132 17.39 -9.62 3.62
C GLN A 132 16.30 -8.83 2.87
N GLU A 133 15.55 -9.51 1.99
CA GLU A 133 14.44 -8.91 1.23
C GLU A 133 13.25 -9.88 1.24
N ALA A 134 12.05 -9.33 1.29
CA ALA A 134 10.80 -10.04 1.17
C ALA A 134 9.86 -9.32 0.21
N CYS A 135 9.07 -10.07 -0.55
CA CYS A 135 8.04 -9.53 -1.42
C CYS A 135 6.91 -10.54 -1.57
N SER A 136 5.70 -10.12 -1.26
CA SER A 136 4.50 -10.93 -1.39
C SER A 136 3.70 -10.53 -2.63
N ILE A 137 3.12 -11.51 -3.29
CA ILE A 137 2.19 -11.30 -4.42
C ILE A 137 0.98 -12.22 -4.33
N GLY A 138 -0.10 -11.84 -4.98
CA GLY A 138 -1.23 -12.73 -5.23
C GLY A 138 -0.93 -13.71 -6.38
N ILE A 139 -1.28 -14.97 -6.17
CA ILE A 139 -1.30 -15.98 -7.22
C ILE A 139 -2.71 -16.56 -7.35
N PRO A 140 -3.20 -16.84 -8.57
CA PRO A 140 -4.56 -17.34 -8.75
C PRO A 140 -4.81 -18.65 -8.01
N ASP A 141 -5.96 -18.74 -7.34
CA ASP A 141 -6.45 -19.94 -6.66
C ASP A 141 -7.93 -20.18 -6.99
N ALA A 142 -8.29 -21.41 -7.35
CA ALA A 142 -9.64 -21.75 -7.80
C ALA A 142 -10.72 -21.64 -6.71
N LYS A 143 -10.34 -21.70 -5.43
CA LYS A 143 -11.29 -21.68 -4.31
C LYS A 143 -11.31 -20.33 -3.59
N ARG A 144 -10.16 -19.67 -3.50
CA ARG A 144 -9.98 -18.45 -2.72
C ARG A 144 -9.90 -17.17 -3.58
N GLY A 145 -9.90 -17.31 -4.90
CA GLY A 145 -9.59 -16.24 -5.84
C GLY A 145 -8.08 -16.09 -5.98
N GLU A 146 -7.42 -15.72 -4.89
CA GLU A 146 -5.96 -15.65 -4.84
C GLU A 146 -5.41 -16.27 -3.54
N ASN A 147 -4.18 -16.75 -3.61
CA ASN A 147 -3.35 -17.10 -2.48
C ASN A 147 -2.12 -16.20 -2.42
N VAL A 148 -1.52 -16.11 -1.24
CA VAL A 148 -0.28 -15.37 -1.05
C VAL A 148 0.91 -16.24 -1.43
N LYS A 149 1.77 -15.74 -2.32
CA LYS A 149 3.11 -16.26 -2.59
C LYS A 149 4.15 -15.28 -2.09
N LEU A 150 5.13 -15.79 -1.34
CA LEU A 150 6.19 -15.02 -0.73
C LEU A 150 7.52 -15.31 -1.41
N PHE A 151 8.19 -14.27 -1.89
CA PHE A 151 9.57 -14.34 -2.35
C PHE A 151 10.51 -13.84 -1.26
N ILE A 152 11.59 -14.57 -1.01
CA ILE A 152 12.58 -14.25 0.03
C ILE A 152 13.98 -14.24 -0.57
N VAL A 153 14.74 -13.21 -0.21
CA VAL A 153 16.20 -13.19 -0.32
C VAL A 153 16.76 -13.33 1.09
N LEU A 154 17.57 -14.37 1.30
CA LEU A 154 18.23 -14.57 2.59
C LEU A 154 19.51 -13.73 2.68
N LYS A 155 19.87 -13.33 3.90
CA LYS A 155 21.17 -12.72 4.17
C LYS A 155 22.30 -13.68 3.85
N GLU A 156 23.48 -13.15 3.54
CA GLU A 156 24.66 -13.96 3.24
C GLU A 156 24.98 -14.96 4.35
N GLY A 157 25.21 -16.21 3.96
CA GLY A 157 25.50 -17.31 4.89
C GLY A 157 24.29 -17.88 5.64
N GLN A 158 23.09 -17.34 5.44
CA GLN A 158 21.88 -17.87 6.05
C GLN A 158 21.22 -18.95 5.17
N THR A 159 20.56 -19.88 5.83
CA THR A 159 19.73 -20.91 5.20
C THR A 159 18.37 -20.99 5.90
N ALA A 160 17.33 -21.27 5.14
CA ALA A 160 15.98 -21.49 5.67
C ALA A 160 15.19 -22.40 4.71
N THR A 161 14.15 -23.06 5.23
CA THR A 161 13.19 -23.80 4.40
C THR A 161 11.89 -23.01 4.24
N ALA A 162 11.06 -23.42 3.27
CA ALA A 162 9.74 -22.81 3.08
C ALA A 162 8.86 -23.01 4.33
N GLU A 163 8.94 -24.18 4.93
CA GLU A 163 8.20 -24.54 6.16
C GLU A 163 8.59 -23.64 7.33
N GLU A 164 9.90 -23.36 7.51
CA GLU A 164 10.38 -22.43 8.54
C GLU A 164 9.80 -21.02 8.35
N MET A 165 9.73 -20.54 7.11
CA MET A 165 9.18 -19.23 6.82
C MET A 165 7.66 -19.20 7.05
N ILE A 166 6.93 -20.21 6.62
CA ILE A 166 5.48 -20.30 6.88
C ILE A 166 5.20 -20.37 8.39
N GLU A 167 5.98 -21.17 9.14
CA GLU A 167 5.83 -21.27 10.59
C GLU A 167 6.14 -19.95 11.30
N TYR A 168 7.16 -19.22 10.83
CA TYR A 168 7.43 -17.87 11.30
C TYR A 168 6.22 -16.94 11.10
N GLY A 169 5.61 -16.97 9.91
CA GLY A 169 4.40 -16.20 9.60
C GLY A 169 3.23 -16.52 10.53
N LYS A 170 3.02 -17.79 10.92
CA LYS A 170 1.92 -18.18 11.83
C LYS A 170 1.99 -17.49 13.20
N GLY A 171 3.18 -17.16 13.67
CA GLY A 171 3.36 -16.44 14.93
C GLY A 171 3.01 -14.94 14.86
N HIS A 172 2.87 -14.36 13.66
CA HIS A 172 2.80 -12.91 13.46
C HIS A 172 1.63 -12.46 12.58
N LEU A 173 1.10 -13.33 11.72
CA LEU A 173 0.08 -13.02 10.72
C LEU A 173 -1.23 -13.76 10.97
N ALA A 174 -2.33 -13.13 10.60
CA ALA A 174 -3.63 -13.82 10.56
C ALA A 174 -3.62 -14.94 9.50
N ALA A 175 -4.39 -15.99 9.72
CA ALA A 175 -4.38 -17.19 8.88
C ALA A 175 -4.63 -16.93 7.38
N TYR A 176 -5.45 -15.95 7.04
CA TYR A 176 -5.75 -15.58 5.65
C TYR A 176 -4.62 -14.80 4.96
N LYS A 177 -3.65 -14.25 5.72
CA LYS A 177 -2.44 -13.56 5.23
C LYS A 177 -1.24 -14.49 5.06
N LEU A 178 -1.33 -15.74 5.54
CA LEU A 178 -0.21 -16.68 5.48
C LEU A 178 0.13 -17.06 4.04
N PRO A 179 1.42 -17.01 3.66
CA PRO A 179 1.86 -17.53 2.37
C PRO A 179 1.53 -19.02 2.23
N THR A 180 0.98 -19.40 1.09
CA THR A 180 0.81 -20.81 0.70
C THR A 180 2.03 -21.36 -0.03
N GLU A 181 2.81 -20.45 -0.65
CA GLU A 181 4.05 -20.75 -1.34
C GLU A 181 5.16 -19.82 -0.90
N VAL A 182 6.37 -20.36 -0.75
CA VAL A 182 7.59 -19.57 -0.50
C VAL A 182 8.64 -19.93 -1.55
N GLU A 183 9.19 -18.92 -2.19
CA GLU A 183 10.26 -19.07 -3.19
C GLU A 183 11.49 -18.27 -2.77
N PHE A 184 12.64 -18.94 -2.69
CA PHE A 184 13.91 -18.27 -2.38
C PHE A 184 14.58 -17.80 -3.67
N ARG A 185 15.04 -16.56 -3.67
CA ARG A 185 15.76 -15.94 -4.78
C ARG A 185 17.10 -15.36 -4.31
N LYS A 186 18.01 -15.16 -5.25
CA LYS A 186 19.29 -14.48 -4.98
C LYS A 186 19.11 -12.97 -4.88
N GLU A 187 18.16 -12.43 -5.65
CA GLU A 187 17.79 -11.01 -5.71
C GLU A 187 16.35 -10.86 -6.15
N LEU A 188 15.70 -9.78 -5.75
CA LEU A 188 14.39 -9.37 -6.26
C LEU A 188 14.56 -8.38 -7.41
N PRO A 189 13.69 -8.42 -8.45
CA PRO A 189 13.69 -7.42 -9.51
C PRO A 189 13.38 -6.05 -8.92
N LYS A 190 14.17 -5.04 -9.32
CA LYS A 190 13.99 -3.65 -8.89
C LYS A 190 13.67 -2.80 -10.11
N SER A 191 12.68 -1.90 -9.99
CA SER A 191 12.47 -0.85 -10.99
C SER A 191 13.64 0.14 -10.95
N THR A 192 14.06 0.57 -12.12
CA THR A 192 15.08 1.64 -12.31
C THR A 192 14.44 3.00 -12.04
#